data_4c05b186a891726aaf3be7b46e3e9d90
#
_entry.id   4c05b186a891726aaf3be7b46e3e9d90
#
_cell.length_a   1.000
_cell.length_b   1.000
_cell.length_c   1.000
_cell.angle_alpha   90.00
_cell.angle_beta   90.00
_cell.angle_gamma   90.00
#
_symmetry.space_group_name_H-M   'P 1'
#
loop_
_entity.id
_entity.type
_entity.pdbx_description
1 polymer ?
#
loop_
_entity_poly.entity_id
_entity_poly.type
_entity_poly.pdbx_seq_one_letter_code
_entity_poly.pdbx_strand_id
1 'polypeptide(L)'
;MRRWFILGVVGLLLGLTAAAWTETTVAWSGITASDDQASIRFPEKVVFKVDLQSEAEIEEVVLEYGVEQLTCGTVVAKAFPEFTPSKDVQASWEWEMRKSGSEPPGATIWWRWYVTDAAGNELRTNLQTITWIDRRHGWDEIRGDSINLHWYEGDRAFAEELHTAAVDALIYLEENTGLRPDAPVDIYIYASAADMRDAIYYEAGWMGGGAYSSNNIVIIGIAPDDPGQLAWGKDTEAHELTHILVGRFTF
;
A
#
# COMPACT_ATOMS: atom_id res chain seq x y z
N MET A 1 14.66 -66.86 -58.46
CA MET A 1 13.43 -66.20 -58.02
C MET A 1 13.82 -65.00 -57.08
N ARG A 2 13.88 -63.82 -57.65
CA ARG A 2 14.29 -62.58 -56.96
C ARG A 2 13.01 -61.81 -56.62
N ARG A 3 12.73 -61.61 -55.29
CA ARG A 3 11.64 -60.76 -54.82
C ARG A 3 12.21 -59.35 -54.52
N TRP A 4 11.66 -58.34 -55.20
CA TRP A 4 11.93 -56.92 -54.96
C TRP A 4 10.98 -56.42 -53.90
N PHE A 5 11.52 -55.80 -52.84
CA PHE A 5 10.77 -55.05 -51.88
C PHE A 5 10.83 -53.55 -52.27
N ILE A 6 9.66 -52.99 -52.51
CA ILE A 6 9.50 -51.54 -52.70
C ILE A 6 9.30 -50.92 -51.33
N LEU A 7 10.26 -50.10 -50.90
CA LEU A 7 10.09 -49.21 -49.71
C LEU A 7 9.38 -47.95 -50.13
N GLY A 8 8.15 -47.75 -49.63
CA GLY A 8 7.41 -46.49 -49.76
C GLY A 8 7.91 -45.50 -48.67
N VAL A 9 8.45 -44.37 -49.12
CA VAL A 9 8.79 -43.24 -48.28
C VAL A 9 7.54 -42.39 -48.10
N VAL A 10 6.98 -42.39 -46.84
CA VAL A 10 5.91 -41.47 -46.45
C VAL A 10 6.58 -40.18 -45.99
N GLY A 11 6.46 -39.13 -46.80
CA GLY A 11 6.89 -37.79 -46.47
C GLY A 11 5.91 -37.14 -45.50
N LEU A 12 6.33 -36.93 -44.27
CA LEU A 12 5.58 -36.16 -43.25
C LEU A 12 5.79 -34.66 -43.52
N LEU A 13 4.80 -33.98 -44.07
CA LEU A 13 4.79 -32.52 -44.20
C LEU A 13 4.44 -31.90 -42.85
N LEU A 14 5.44 -31.43 -42.11
CA LEU A 14 5.29 -30.58 -40.95
C LEU A 14 4.88 -29.17 -41.40
N GLY A 15 3.59 -28.85 -41.26
CA GLY A 15 3.09 -27.49 -41.43
C GLY A 15 3.56 -26.61 -40.29
N LEU A 16 4.50 -25.72 -40.54
CA LEU A 16 4.87 -24.62 -39.67
C LEU A 16 3.73 -23.60 -39.69
N THR A 17 2.89 -23.61 -38.66
CA THR A 17 1.99 -22.49 -38.37
C THR A 17 2.80 -21.35 -37.75
N ALA A 18 3.09 -20.32 -38.54
CA ALA A 18 3.62 -19.07 -38.01
C ALA A 18 2.56 -18.43 -37.09
N ALA A 19 2.78 -18.45 -35.78
CA ALA A 19 2.01 -17.65 -34.87
C ALA A 19 2.32 -16.18 -35.18
N ALA A 20 1.35 -15.48 -35.74
CA ALA A 20 1.42 -14.03 -35.88
C ALA A 20 1.38 -13.44 -34.46
N TRP A 21 2.51 -12.90 -34.00
CA TRP A 21 2.56 -12.03 -32.83
C TRP A 21 1.82 -10.75 -33.22
N THR A 22 0.62 -10.55 -32.70
CA THR A 22 -0.02 -9.24 -32.71
C THR A 22 0.78 -8.36 -31.77
N GLU A 23 1.67 -7.53 -32.31
CA GLU A 23 2.20 -6.38 -31.58
C GLU A 23 0.99 -5.53 -31.17
N THR A 24 0.71 -5.50 -29.88
CA THR A 24 -0.22 -4.53 -29.32
C THR A 24 0.45 -3.16 -29.50
N THR A 25 0.09 -2.47 -30.58
CA THR A 25 0.44 -1.07 -30.76
C THR A 25 -0.20 -0.34 -29.59
N VAL A 26 0.62 0.08 -28.60
CA VAL A 26 0.24 1.08 -27.62
C VAL A 26 -0.09 2.32 -28.45
N ALA A 27 -1.37 2.66 -28.52
CA ALA A 27 -1.81 3.88 -29.19
C ALA A 27 -1.08 5.04 -28.50
N TRP A 28 -0.28 5.79 -29.26
CA TRP A 28 0.30 7.05 -28.80
C TRP A 28 -0.85 7.98 -28.51
N SER A 29 -1.09 8.28 -27.26
CA SER A 29 -2.24 9.06 -26.83
C SER A 29 -2.15 10.53 -27.22
N GLY A 30 -1.02 11.00 -27.70
CA GLY A 30 -0.79 12.43 -27.94
C GLY A 30 -0.65 13.26 -26.66
N ILE A 31 -0.96 12.68 -25.50
CA ILE A 31 -0.83 13.28 -24.18
C ILE A 31 0.40 12.67 -23.48
N THR A 32 1.22 13.48 -22.85
CA THR A 32 2.35 13.06 -22.02
C THR A 32 2.19 13.54 -20.60
N ALA A 33 2.66 12.74 -19.65
CA ALA A 33 2.72 13.07 -18.22
C ALA A 33 4.16 13.02 -17.74
N SER A 34 4.56 13.99 -16.96
CA SER A 34 5.85 14.08 -16.28
C SER A 34 5.65 14.58 -14.86
N ASP A 35 6.70 14.50 -14.02
CA ASP A 35 6.66 14.91 -12.61
C ASP A 35 5.45 14.36 -11.83
N ASP A 36 5.00 13.12 -12.21
CA ASP A 36 3.95 12.38 -11.51
C ASP A 36 4.47 11.90 -10.15
N GLN A 37 4.14 12.64 -9.10
CA GLN A 37 4.70 12.44 -7.77
C GLN A 37 3.70 12.73 -6.66
N ALA A 38 3.94 12.12 -5.48
CA ALA A 38 3.23 12.43 -4.25
C ALA A 38 4.22 12.88 -3.17
N SER A 39 3.81 13.81 -2.32
CA SER A 39 4.55 14.25 -1.15
C SER A 39 3.70 14.15 0.11
N ILE A 40 4.31 13.64 1.20
CA ILE A 40 3.66 13.42 2.49
C ILE A 40 3.97 14.58 3.42
N ARG A 41 2.92 15.13 4.07
CA ARG A 41 2.99 16.00 5.25
C ARG A 41 2.29 15.31 6.40
N PHE A 42 3.00 14.37 7.01
CA PHE A 42 2.47 13.55 8.09
C PHE A 42 2.20 14.37 9.36
N PRO A 43 1.09 14.18 10.07
CA PRO A 43 -0.06 13.34 9.77
C PRO A 43 -1.18 14.04 8.98
N GLU A 44 -0.91 15.22 8.37
CA GLU A 44 -1.92 16.15 7.87
C GLU A 44 -2.50 15.73 6.50
N LYS A 45 -1.64 15.47 5.51
CA LYS A 45 -2.07 15.28 4.12
C LYS A 45 -1.04 14.65 3.19
N VAL A 46 -1.54 14.15 2.08
CA VAL A 46 -0.75 13.82 0.88
C VAL A 46 -1.05 14.84 -0.20
N VAL A 47 -0.02 15.31 -0.90
CA VAL A 47 -0.16 16.21 -2.05
C VAL A 47 0.31 15.46 -3.29
N PHE A 48 -0.61 15.24 -4.24
CA PHE A 48 -0.35 14.65 -5.54
C PHE A 48 -0.15 15.73 -6.58
N LYS A 49 0.79 15.53 -7.50
CA LYS A 49 1.09 16.48 -8.60
C LYS A 49 1.43 15.73 -9.87
N VAL A 50 1.10 16.34 -11.00
CA VAL A 50 1.51 15.89 -12.33
C VAL A 50 1.61 17.07 -13.29
N ASP A 51 2.59 17.06 -14.17
CA ASP A 51 2.73 17.96 -15.30
C ASP A 51 2.29 17.23 -16.57
N LEU A 52 1.36 17.83 -17.30
CA LEU A 52 0.69 17.25 -18.45
C LEU A 52 0.89 18.13 -19.68
N GLN A 53 1.15 17.48 -20.83
CA GLN A 53 1.26 18.17 -22.13
C GLN A 53 0.50 17.43 -23.21
N SER A 54 -0.20 18.17 -24.10
CA SER A 54 -0.89 17.62 -25.27
C SER A 54 -0.83 18.60 -26.44
N GLU A 55 -1.06 18.09 -27.67
CA GLU A 55 -1.23 18.92 -28.87
C GLU A 55 -2.60 19.64 -28.92
N ALA A 56 -3.61 19.13 -28.21
CA ALA A 56 -4.92 19.75 -28.01
C ALA A 56 -5.06 20.27 -26.57
N GLU A 57 -6.09 21.09 -26.30
CA GLU A 57 -6.36 21.55 -24.93
C GLU A 57 -6.78 20.35 -24.04
N ILE A 58 -6.16 20.20 -22.89
CA ILE A 58 -6.55 19.23 -21.86
C ILE A 58 -7.84 19.75 -21.23
N GLU A 59 -8.91 18.94 -21.28
CA GLU A 59 -10.24 19.29 -20.80
C GLU A 59 -10.62 18.60 -19.50
N GLU A 60 -10.08 17.39 -19.26
CA GLU A 60 -10.38 16.62 -18.06
C GLU A 60 -9.11 16.02 -17.45
N VAL A 61 -8.99 16.16 -16.13
CA VAL A 61 -7.95 15.50 -15.31
C VAL A 61 -8.63 14.88 -14.11
N VAL A 62 -8.50 13.58 -13.96
CA VAL A 62 -9.04 12.82 -12.82
C VAL A 62 -7.91 12.11 -12.11
N LEU A 63 -7.78 12.32 -10.81
CA LEU A 63 -6.92 11.54 -9.94
C LEU A 63 -7.73 10.38 -9.36
N GLU A 64 -7.29 9.16 -9.58
CA GLU A 64 -7.70 7.99 -8.78
C GLU A 64 -6.64 7.72 -7.72
N TYR A 65 -7.06 7.55 -6.48
CA TYR A 65 -6.16 7.29 -5.36
C TYR A 65 -6.85 6.45 -4.28
N GLY A 66 -6.05 5.87 -3.41
CA GLY A 66 -6.55 5.07 -2.30
C GLY A 66 -5.42 4.49 -1.47
N VAL A 67 -5.77 3.64 -0.53
CA VAL A 67 -4.85 2.86 0.27
C VAL A 67 -4.93 1.41 -0.17
N GLU A 68 -3.79 0.72 -0.16
CA GLU A 68 -3.77 -0.73 -0.35
C GLU A 68 -4.37 -1.38 0.90
N GLN A 69 -5.58 -1.88 0.75
CA GLN A 69 -6.37 -2.48 1.83
C GLN A 69 -7.02 -3.76 1.34
N LEU A 70 -7.24 -4.68 2.26
CA LEU A 70 -8.14 -5.80 2.04
C LEU A 70 -9.58 -5.29 2.09
N THR A 71 -10.27 -5.36 0.96
CA THR A 71 -11.66 -4.93 0.87
C THR A 71 -12.50 -5.98 0.12
N CYS A 72 -13.80 -6.05 0.42
CA CYS A 72 -14.75 -6.90 -0.32
C CYS A 72 -15.00 -6.43 -1.76
N GLY A 73 -14.35 -5.38 -2.20
CA GLY A 73 -14.46 -4.83 -3.55
C GLY A 73 -13.43 -3.74 -3.79
N THR A 74 -13.28 -3.33 -5.04
CA THR A 74 -12.39 -2.22 -5.39
C THR A 74 -13.08 -0.90 -5.07
N VAL A 75 -12.75 -0.30 -3.94
CA VAL A 75 -13.14 1.08 -3.60
C VAL A 75 -12.04 2.02 -4.08
N VAL A 76 -12.40 2.96 -4.94
CA VAL A 76 -11.47 3.93 -5.52
C VAL A 76 -12.02 5.32 -5.27
N ALA A 77 -11.25 6.16 -4.61
CA ALA A 77 -11.54 7.57 -4.52
C ALA A 77 -11.16 8.26 -5.83
N LYS A 78 -12.01 9.21 -6.28
CA LYS A 78 -11.73 10.06 -7.43
C LYS A 78 -11.72 11.52 -7.01
N ALA A 79 -10.74 12.25 -7.48
CA ALA A 79 -10.67 13.69 -7.33
C ALA A 79 -10.59 14.37 -8.71
N PHE A 80 -11.15 15.56 -8.78
CA PHE A 80 -11.21 16.38 -9.98
C PHE A 80 -10.49 17.70 -9.68
N PRO A 81 -9.18 17.77 -9.88
CA PRO A 81 -8.42 18.99 -9.64
C PRO A 81 -8.95 20.15 -10.48
N GLU A 82 -8.98 21.35 -9.91
CA GLU A 82 -9.29 22.57 -10.66
C GLU A 82 -8.06 23.00 -11.46
N PHE A 83 -8.25 23.27 -12.74
CA PHE A 83 -7.23 23.82 -13.65
C PHE A 83 -7.88 24.64 -14.76
N THR A 84 -7.08 25.40 -15.49
CA THR A 84 -7.53 26.11 -16.69
C THR A 84 -7.18 25.27 -17.91
N PRO A 85 -8.16 24.90 -18.77
CA PRO A 85 -7.88 24.15 -19.99
C PRO A 85 -6.78 24.80 -20.83
N SER A 86 -5.77 24.03 -21.19
CA SER A 86 -4.64 24.43 -22.03
C SER A 86 -3.89 23.19 -22.54
N LYS A 87 -2.89 23.40 -23.40
CA LYS A 87 -2.02 22.31 -23.88
C LYS A 87 -1.00 21.86 -22.84
N ASP A 88 -0.66 22.74 -21.91
CA ASP A 88 0.26 22.52 -20.80
C ASP A 88 -0.50 22.74 -19.49
N VAL A 89 -0.70 21.71 -18.69
CA VAL A 89 -1.46 21.75 -17.44
C VAL A 89 -0.62 21.18 -16.30
N GLN A 90 -0.57 21.92 -15.20
CA GLN A 90 -0.08 21.40 -13.91
C GLN A 90 -1.29 21.10 -13.02
N ALA A 91 -1.55 19.82 -12.77
CA ALA A 91 -2.62 19.39 -11.89
C ALA A 91 -2.08 19.02 -10.51
N SER A 92 -2.84 19.37 -9.47
CA SER A 92 -2.49 19.07 -8.08
C SER A 92 -3.74 18.80 -7.27
N TRP A 93 -3.63 17.84 -6.34
CA TRP A 93 -4.70 17.52 -5.39
C TRP A 93 -4.13 17.29 -4.00
N GLU A 94 -4.83 17.76 -2.96
CA GLU A 94 -4.50 17.53 -1.56
C GLU A 94 -5.52 16.58 -0.92
N TRP A 95 -5.03 15.44 -0.48
CA TRP A 95 -5.82 14.52 0.35
C TRP A 95 -5.56 14.82 1.82
N GLU A 96 -6.49 15.54 2.42
CA GLU A 96 -6.43 15.92 3.83
C GLU A 96 -6.97 14.80 4.72
N MET A 97 -6.13 14.22 5.57
CA MET A 97 -6.50 13.12 6.47
C MET A 97 -7.61 13.49 7.45
N ARG A 98 -7.67 14.75 7.85
CA ARG A 98 -8.75 15.26 8.70
C ARG A 98 -10.15 15.16 8.07
N LYS A 99 -10.27 15.08 6.75
CA LYS A 99 -11.56 15.01 6.04
C LYS A 99 -12.03 13.58 5.76
N SER A 100 -11.12 12.63 5.71
CA SER A 100 -11.42 11.25 5.27
C SER A 100 -11.12 10.16 6.30
N GLY A 101 -10.60 10.54 7.46
CA GLY A 101 -9.99 9.62 8.41
C GLY A 101 -8.47 9.54 8.23
N SER A 102 -7.77 9.09 9.26
CA SER A 102 -6.32 9.01 9.28
C SER A 102 -5.87 7.61 8.92
N GLU A 103 -4.95 7.52 7.97
CA GLU A 103 -4.30 6.25 7.68
C GLU A 103 -3.21 5.97 8.73
N PRO A 104 -2.97 4.71 9.10
CA PRO A 104 -1.89 4.36 10.03
C PRO A 104 -0.52 4.56 9.37
N PRO A 105 0.55 4.86 10.16
CA PRO A 105 1.90 4.86 9.64
C PRO A 105 2.23 3.49 9.01
N GLY A 106 2.93 3.48 7.89
CA GLY A 106 3.21 2.27 7.14
C GLY A 106 2.20 1.94 6.03
N ALA A 107 1.02 2.55 6.03
CA ALA A 107 0.03 2.30 4.97
C ALA A 107 0.57 2.66 3.58
N THR A 108 0.32 1.78 2.62
CA THR A 108 0.69 2.01 1.21
C THR A 108 -0.41 2.79 0.52
N ILE A 109 -0.10 4.02 0.13
CA ILE A 109 -0.98 4.87 -0.67
C ILE A 109 -0.62 4.70 -2.12
N TRP A 110 -1.61 4.50 -2.97
CA TRP A 110 -1.46 4.41 -4.41
C TRP A 110 -2.24 5.50 -5.13
N TRP A 111 -1.78 5.89 -6.35
CA TRP A 111 -2.50 6.83 -7.21
C TRP A 111 -2.17 6.60 -8.68
N ARG A 112 -3.01 7.19 -9.55
CA ARG A 112 -2.81 7.34 -11.00
C ARG A 112 -3.72 8.42 -11.55
N TRP A 113 -3.38 8.95 -12.70
CA TRP A 113 -4.13 9.98 -13.38
C TRP A 113 -4.83 9.45 -14.63
N TYR A 114 -6.00 9.99 -14.90
CA TYR A 114 -6.71 9.88 -16.17
C TYR A 114 -6.83 11.28 -16.74
N VAL A 115 -6.53 11.43 -18.04
CA VAL A 115 -6.49 12.71 -18.71
C VAL A 115 -7.15 12.56 -20.06
N THR A 116 -8.02 13.54 -20.42
CA THR A 116 -8.66 13.61 -21.74
C THR A 116 -8.43 15.01 -22.32
N ASP A 117 -8.14 15.10 -23.62
CA ASP A 117 -8.00 16.37 -24.34
C ASP A 117 -9.16 16.62 -25.30
N ALA A 118 -9.25 17.85 -25.86
CA ALA A 118 -10.28 18.28 -26.76
C ALA A 118 -10.30 17.54 -28.13
N ALA A 119 -9.24 16.80 -28.46
CA ALA A 119 -9.20 15.93 -29.64
C ALA A 119 -9.73 14.50 -29.33
N GLY A 120 -10.08 14.23 -28.08
CA GLY A 120 -10.54 12.92 -27.61
C GLY A 120 -9.42 11.93 -27.36
N ASN A 121 -8.17 12.39 -27.23
CA ASN A 121 -7.09 11.53 -26.79
C ASN A 121 -7.21 11.29 -25.29
N GLU A 122 -6.87 10.08 -24.86
CA GLU A 122 -6.91 9.66 -23.45
C GLU A 122 -5.54 9.16 -23.00
N LEU A 123 -5.13 9.53 -21.80
CA LEU A 123 -3.96 9.02 -21.10
C LEU A 123 -4.38 8.46 -19.75
N ARG A 124 -3.84 7.29 -19.42
CA ARG A 124 -3.85 6.73 -18.08
C ARG A 124 -2.42 6.53 -17.64
N THR A 125 -1.99 7.18 -16.56
CA THR A 125 -0.63 6.99 -16.04
C THR A 125 -0.47 5.62 -15.38
N ASN A 126 0.78 5.19 -15.21
CA ASN A 126 1.08 3.98 -14.44
C ASN A 126 0.66 4.19 -12.98
N LEU A 127 0.29 3.08 -12.33
CA LEU A 127 0.04 3.09 -10.90
C LEU A 127 1.33 3.44 -10.15
N GLN A 128 1.27 4.45 -9.29
CA GLN A 128 2.35 4.87 -8.40
C GLN A 128 1.98 4.52 -6.95
N THR A 129 2.98 4.36 -6.10
CA THR A 129 2.79 4.11 -4.67
C THR A 129 3.76 4.92 -3.82
N ILE A 130 3.34 5.24 -2.60
CA ILE A 130 4.18 5.85 -1.56
C ILE A 130 3.76 5.32 -0.20
N THR A 131 4.72 5.08 0.70
CA THR A 131 4.42 4.67 2.06
C THR A 131 4.12 5.88 2.92
N TRP A 132 2.96 5.89 3.56
CA TRP A 132 2.53 6.88 4.55
C TRP A 132 3.29 6.67 5.84
N ILE A 133 4.41 7.34 6.02
CA ILE A 133 5.33 7.15 7.15
C ILE A 133 5.53 8.43 7.95
N ASP A 134 5.57 8.29 9.27
CA ASP A 134 5.90 9.38 10.19
C ASP A 134 7.40 9.66 10.19
N ARG A 135 7.82 10.62 9.37
CA ARG A 135 9.22 11.03 9.24
C ARG A 135 9.68 12.01 10.32
N ARG A 136 8.83 12.33 11.32
CA ARG A 136 9.25 13.12 12.48
C ARG A 136 10.20 12.33 13.38
N HIS A 137 10.17 10.99 13.26
CA HIS A 137 11.00 10.05 14.00
C HIS A 137 11.94 9.28 13.06
N GLY A 138 13.09 8.86 13.61
CA GLY A 138 14.03 7.97 12.93
C GLY A 138 13.76 6.52 13.34
N TRP A 139 12.93 5.81 12.58
CA TRP A 139 12.53 4.46 12.89
C TRP A 139 13.67 3.45 12.71
N ASP A 140 13.96 2.67 13.76
CA ASP A 140 14.68 1.40 13.67
C ASP A 140 13.71 0.25 13.39
N GLU A 141 14.22 -0.90 12.95
CA GLU A 141 13.38 -2.02 12.52
C GLU A 141 13.96 -3.39 12.94
N ILE A 142 13.09 -4.29 13.37
CA ILE A 142 13.33 -5.74 13.42
C ILE A 142 12.39 -6.38 12.40
N ARG A 143 12.95 -6.99 11.37
CA ARG A 143 12.20 -7.76 10.37
C ARG A 143 12.12 -9.21 10.78
N GLY A 144 10.92 -9.78 10.72
CA GLY A 144 10.65 -11.20 10.92
C GLY A 144 9.76 -11.78 9.82
N ASP A 145 9.54 -13.08 9.87
CA ASP A 145 8.70 -13.78 8.88
C ASP A 145 7.22 -13.42 9.03
N SER A 146 6.76 -13.13 10.25
CA SER A 146 5.35 -12.87 10.58
C SER A 146 5.11 -11.49 11.20
N ILE A 147 6.10 -10.90 11.82
CA ILE A 147 6.04 -9.59 12.49
C ILE A 147 7.25 -8.76 12.07
N ASN A 148 6.99 -7.53 11.63
CA ASN A 148 7.99 -6.47 11.56
C ASN A 148 7.70 -5.49 12.69
N LEU A 149 8.69 -5.15 13.49
CA LEU A 149 8.54 -4.19 14.58
C LEU A 149 9.39 -2.95 14.30
N HIS A 150 8.74 -1.78 14.37
CA HIS A 150 9.34 -0.48 14.15
C HIS A 150 9.28 0.33 15.45
N TRP A 151 10.41 0.94 15.86
CA TRP A 151 10.48 1.79 17.03
C TRP A 151 11.48 2.92 16.81
N TYR A 152 11.47 3.96 17.61
CA TYR A 152 12.40 5.09 17.51
C TYR A 152 12.99 5.51 18.85
N GLU A 153 12.50 5.00 19.96
CA GLU A 153 13.02 5.28 21.29
C GLU A 153 13.12 3.99 22.12
N GLY A 154 14.10 3.93 23.04
CA GLY A 154 14.50 2.71 23.71
C GLY A 154 15.64 1.99 22.99
N ASP A 155 16.24 1.02 23.69
CA ASP A 155 17.33 0.24 23.14
C ASP A 155 16.81 -0.99 22.34
N ARG A 156 17.74 -1.66 21.68
CA ARG A 156 17.42 -2.86 20.90
C ARG A 156 16.87 -3.99 21.78
N ALA A 157 17.29 -4.11 23.05
CA ALA A 157 16.79 -5.14 23.95
C ALA A 157 15.30 -4.94 24.26
N PHE A 158 14.87 -3.68 24.48
CA PHE A 158 13.47 -3.32 24.60
C PHE A 158 12.65 -3.77 23.37
N ALA A 159 13.14 -3.46 22.17
CA ALA A 159 12.47 -3.85 20.93
C ALA A 159 12.44 -5.38 20.71
N GLU A 160 13.52 -6.08 21.04
CA GLU A 160 13.60 -7.54 20.94
C GLU A 160 12.63 -8.25 21.90
N GLU A 161 12.41 -7.67 23.10
CA GLU A 161 11.43 -8.21 24.05
C GLU A 161 9.98 -8.04 23.53
N LEU A 162 9.64 -6.90 22.95
CA LEU A 162 8.33 -6.67 22.32
C LEU A 162 8.14 -7.55 21.10
N HIS A 163 9.11 -7.57 20.19
CA HIS A 163 9.03 -8.41 18.98
C HIS A 163 8.85 -9.89 19.33
N THR A 164 9.57 -10.42 20.34
CA THR A 164 9.41 -11.80 20.79
C THR A 164 8.01 -12.04 21.34
N ALA A 165 7.50 -11.12 22.17
CA ALA A 165 6.15 -11.24 22.73
C ALA A 165 5.06 -11.23 21.63
N ALA A 166 5.22 -10.36 20.62
CA ALA A 166 4.29 -10.30 19.49
C ALA A 166 4.31 -11.59 18.65
N VAL A 167 5.50 -12.16 18.40
CA VAL A 167 5.63 -13.44 17.67
C VAL A 167 4.98 -14.59 18.48
N ASP A 168 5.26 -14.68 19.77
CA ASP A 168 4.71 -15.72 20.65
C ASP A 168 3.18 -15.59 20.73
N ALA A 169 2.66 -14.36 20.84
CA ALA A 169 1.22 -14.10 20.84
C ALA A 169 0.56 -14.52 19.52
N LEU A 170 1.18 -14.21 18.39
CA LEU A 170 0.64 -14.60 17.08
C LEU A 170 0.64 -16.12 16.91
N ILE A 171 1.71 -16.82 17.30
CA ILE A 171 1.77 -18.29 17.28
C ILE A 171 0.65 -18.88 18.16
N TYR A 172 0.47 -18.37 19.37
CA TYR A 172 -0.61 -18.82 20.27
C TYR A 172 -2.00 -18.62 19.64
N LEU A 173 -2.22 -17.47 19.02
CA LEU A 173 -3.51 -17.17 18.35
C LEU A 173 -3.73 -18.10 17.16
N GLU A 174 -2.73 -18.33 16.33
CA GLU A 174 -2.79 -19.26 15.19
C GLU A 174 -3.11 -20.71 15.64
N GLU A 175 -2.45 -21.20 16.68
CA GLU A 175 -2.66 -22.56 17.21
C GLU A 175 -4.08 -22.75 17.79
N ASN A 176 -4.66 -21.71 18.40
CA ASN A 176 -5.96 -21.78 19.05
C ASN A 176 -7.14 -21.44 18.15
N THR A 177 -6.92 -20.68 17.08
CA THR A 177 -7.99 -20.23 16.19
C THR A 177 -7.88 -20.83 14.78
N GLY A 178 -6.72 -21.30 14.37
CA GLY A 178 -6.41 -21.70 12.99
C GLY A 178 -6.29 -20.53 12.02
N LEU A 179 -6.36 -19.28 12.52
CA LEU A 179 -6.27 -18.07 11.73
C LEU A 179 -4.83 -17.58 11.65
N ARG A 180 -4.42 -17.08 10.49
CA ARG A 180 -3.11 -16.43 10.32
C ARG A 180 -3.20 -15.25 9.37
N PRO A 181 -2.35 -14.23 9.52
CA PRO A 181 -2.26 -13.17 8.54
C PRO A 181 -1.64 -13.73 7.24
N ASP A 182 -2.02 -13.18 6.09
CA ASP A 182 -1.51 -13.57 4.77
C ASP A 182 -0.21 -12.83 4.38
N ALA A 183 0.16 -11.83 5.17
CA ALA A 183 1.41 -11.07 5.07
C ALA A 183 1.90 -10.72 6.48
N PRO A 184 3.19 -10.39 6.68
CA PRO A 184 3.69 -9.91 7.96
C PRO A 184 2.86 -8.73 8.50
N VAL A 185 2.70 -8.68 9.83
CA VAL A 185 2.08 -7.56 10.51
C VAL A 185 3.15 -6.54 10.87
N ASP A 186 2.96 -5.29 10.49
CA ASP A 186 3.84 -4.19 10.88
C ASP A 186 3.35 -3.57 12.20
N ILE A 187 4.20 -3.57 13.24
CA ILE A 187 3.92 -2.99 14.55
C ILE A 187 4.77 -1.74 14.74
N TYR A 188 4.13 -0.58 14.92
CA TYR A 188 4.80 0.70 15.16
C TYR A 188 4.70 1.07 16.63
N ILE A 189 5.85 1.09 17.34
CA ILE A 189 5.96 1.46 18.74
C ILE A 189 6.33 2.93 18.87
N TYR A 190 5.37 3.74 19.29
CA TYR A 190 5.58 5.14 19.66
C TYR A 190 6.10 5.25 21.10
N ALA A 191 6.95 6.22 21.40
CA ALA A 191 7.55 6.41 22.71
C ALA A 191 6.54 6.77 23.82
N SER A 192 5.32 7.11 23.44
CA SER A 192 4.21 7.34 24.37
C SER A 192 2.85 7.23 23.68
N ALA A 193 1.82 7.00 24.49
CA ALA A 193 0.45 7.05 23.98
C ALA A 193 0.06 8.47 23.47
N ALA A 194 0.72 9.52 23.93
CA ALA A 194 0.51 10.87 23.41
C ALA A 194 1.06 11.01 21.98
N ASP A 195 2.32 10.59 21.75
CA ASP A 195 2.94 10.63 20.42
C ASP A 195 2.18 9.77 19.41
N MET A 196 1.71 8.60 19.84
CA MET A 196 0.86 7.73 19.01
C MET A 196 -0.43 8.46 18.61
N ARG A 197 -1.12 9.10 19.54
CA ARG A 197 -2.35 9.84 19.23
C ARG A 197 -2.12 11.08 18.36
N ASP A 198 -0.94 11.70 18.45
CA ASP A 198 -0.56 12.79 17.55
C ASP A 198 -0.29 12.35 16.12
N ALA A 199 -0.15 11.05 15.89
CA ALA A 199 0.04 10.46 14.56
C ALA A 199 -1.28 10.13 13.86
N ILE A 200 -2.38 10.03 14.58
CA ILE A 200 -3.70 9.58 14.06
C ILE A 200 -4.77 10.58 14.46
N TYR A 201 -5.54 11.06 13.46
CA TYR A 201 -6.69 11.92 13.73
C TYR A 201 -7.90 11.11 14.26
N TYR A 202 -8.68 11.73 15.14
CA TYR A 202 -9.96 11.23 15.67
C TYR A 202 -9.85 10.02 16.60
N GLU A 203 -8.66 9.71 17.09
CA GLU A 203 -8.54 8.64 18.06
C GLU A 203 -9.02 9.07 19.45
N ALA A 204 -9.58 8.11 20.20
CA ALA A 204 -10.05 8.38 21.54
C ALA A 204 -8.88 8.70 22.49
N GLY A 205 -9.02 9.74 23.30
CA GLY A 205 -7.94 10.21 24.20
C GLY A 205 -7.46 9.19 25.24
N TRP A 206 -8.17 8.08 25.42
CA TRP A 206 -7.80 6.96 26.30
C TRP A 206 -7.08 5.82 25.56
N MET A 207 -7.03 5.85 24.22
CA MET A 207 -6.44 4.79 23.41
C MET A 207 -4.91 4.75 23.57
N GLY A 208 -4.36 3.59 23.86
CA GLY A 208 -2.93 3.32 23.98
C GLY A 208 -2.37 2.41 22.90
N GLY A 209 -3.25 1.76 22.11
CA GLY A 209 -2.94 0.94 20.96
C GLY A 209 -4.07 0.90 19.96
N GLY A 210 -3.82 0.44 18.76
CA GLY A 210 -4.84 0.29 17.71
C GLY A 210 -4.40 -0.64 16.59
N ALA A 211 -5.35 -1.46 16.11
CA ALA A 211 -5.17 -2.40 15.03
C ALA A 211 -5.92 -1.94 13.76
N TYR A 212 -5.21 -1.90 12.65
CA TYR A 212 -5.73 -1.58 11.33
C TYR A 212 -5.70 -2.85 10.47
N SER A 213 -6.72 -3.69 10.66
CA SER A 213 -6.77 -5.05 10.08
C SER A 213 -6.69 -5.05 8.56
N SER A 214 -7.28 -4.06 7.90
CA SER A 214 -7.22 -3.91 6.44
C SER A 214 -5.82 -3.65 5.90
N ASN A 215 -4.92 -3.09 6.73
CA ASN A 215 -3.55 -2.76 6.37
C ASN A 215 -2.51 -3.72 6.94
N ASN A 216 -2.87 -4.64 7.84
CA ASN A 216 -1.94 -5.42 8.66
C ASN A 216 -1.02 -4.56 9.53
N ILE A 217 -1.53 -3.49 10.09
CA ILE A 217 -0.75 -2.55 10.88
C ILE A 217 -1.31 -2.46 12.30
N VAL A 218 -0.40 -2.48 13.28
CA VAL A 218 -0.66 -2.20 14.68
C VAL A 218 0.16 -0.98 15.09
N ILE A 219 -0.42 -0.09 15.88
CA ILE A 219 0.30 1.04 16.49
C ILE A 219 0.10 1.00 18.00
N ILE A 220 1.16 1.21 18.77
CA ILE A 220 1.09 1.21 20.24
C ILE A 220 2.00 2.30 20.78
N GLY A 221 1.58 2.98 21.86
CA GLY A 221 2.39 3.95 22.57
C GLY A 221 2.96 3.35 23.86
N ILE A 222 4.27 3.06 23.91
CA ILE A 222 4.97 2.42 25.04
C ILE A 222 6.18 3.24 25.42
N ALA A 223 6.24 3.71 26.67
CA ALA A 223 7.42 4.38 27.20
C ALA A 223 8.54 3.34 27.51
N PRO A 224 9.73 3.43 26.87
CA PRO A 224 10.75 2.40 26.97
C PRO A 224 11.41 2.32 28.36
N ASP A 225 11.44 3.43 29.11
CA ASP A 225 12.07 3.52 30.41
C ASP A 225 11.16 3.06 31.56
N ASP A 226 9.93 2.68 31.32
CA ASP A 226 8.97 2.21 32.31
C ASP A 226 8.72 0.69 32.18
N PRO A 227 9.24 -0.13 33.13
CA PRO A 227 9.02 -1.58 33.10
C PRO A 227 7.54 -2.00 33.16
N GLY A 228 6.68 -1.18 33.76
CA GLY A 228 5.23 -1.40 33.78
C GLY A 228 4.61 -1.19 32.41
N GLN A 229 5.09 -0.22 31.64
CA GLN A 229 4.69 0.02 30.26
C GLN A 229 5.16 -1.10 29.32
N LEU A 230 6.35 -1.64 29.52
CA LEU A 230 6.82 -2.77 28.73
C LEU A 230 5.95 -4.02 28.95
N ALA A 231 5.60 -4.34 30.20
CA ALA A 231 4.71 -5.47 30.49
C ALA A 231 3.31 -5.26 29.90
N TRP A 232 2.75 -4.07 30.07
CA TRP A 232 1.47 -3.68 29.48
C TRP A 232 1.51 -3.71 27.94
N GLY A 233 2.62 -3.29 27.35
CA GLY A 233 2.84 -3.27 25.90
C GLY A 233 2.74 -4.67 25.29
N LYS A 234 3.40 -5.66 25.91
CA LYS A 234 3.32 -7.08 25.48
C LYS A 234 1.88 -7.63 25.50
N ASP A 235 1.12 -7.30 26.56
CA ASP A 235 -0.28 -7.70 26.64
C ASP A 235 -1.14 -6.98 25.56
N THR A 236 -0.82 -5.71 25.30
CA THR A 236 -1.51 -4.90 24.28
C THR A 236 -1.21 -5.41 22.87
N GLU A 237 0.03 -5.80 22.55
CA GLU A 237 0.38 -6.42 21.27
C GLU A 237 -0.49 -7.66 21.01
N ALA A 238 -0.63 -8.55 22.00
CA ALA A 238 -1.48 -9.74 21.88
C ALA A 238 -2.95 -9.39 21.64
N HIS A 239 -3.44 -8.32 22.31
CA HIS A 239 -4.80 -7.80 22.12
C HIS A 239 -4.99 -7.26 20.69
N GLU A 240 -4.10 -6.40 20.22
CA GLU A 240 -4.21 -5.78 18.89
C GLU A 240 -4.01 -6.80 17.76
N LEU A 241 -3.12 -7.79 17.93
CA LEU A 241 -2.97 -8.91 16.99
C LEU A 241 -4.25 -9.74 16.87
N THR A 242 -5.02 -9.88 17.97
CA THR A 242 -6.35 -10.50 17.90
C THR A 242 -7.29 -9.74 16.98
N HIS A 243 -7.27 -8.40 17.03
CA HIS A 243 -8.06 -7.56 16.11
C HIS A 243 -7.58 -7.70 14.66
N ILE A 244 -6.27 -7.81 14.40
CA ILE A 244 -5.75 -8.08 13.06
C ILE A 244 -6.33 -9.38 12.50
N LEU A 245 -6.29 -10.47 13.26
CA LEU A 245 -6.80 -11.76 12.81
C LEU A 245 -8.31 -11.76 12.63
N VAL A 246 -9.07 -11.29 13.62
CA VAL A 246 -10.54 -11.30 13.58
C VAL A 246 -11.07 -10.34 12.52
N GLY A 247 -10.52 -9.14 12.40
CA GLY A 247 -10.93 -8.13 11.44
C GLY A 247 -10.89 -8.60 9.99
N ARG A 248 -10.00 -9.52 9.65
CA ARG A 248 -9.89 -10.10 8.30
C ARG A 248 -11.00 -11.10 7.95
N PHE A 249 -11.72 -11.63 8.93
CA PHE A 249 -12.83 -12.58 8.72
C PHE A 249 -14.19 -11.92 8.70
N THR A 250 -14.26 -10.65 9.00
CA THR A 250 -15.52 -9.88 9.06
C THR A 250 -15.74 -9.00 7.82
N PHE A 251 -14.84 -9.07 6.85
CA PHE A 251 -14.94 -8.33 5.59
C PHE A 251 -15.18 -9.22 4.38
#